data_c24ac8b43932508b5224df56bb59acb8
#
_entry.id   c24ac8b43932508b5224df56bb59acb8
#
_cell.length_a   1.000
_cell.length_b   1.000
_cell.length_c   1.000
_cell.angle_alpha   90.00
_cell.angle_beta   90.00
_cell.angle_gamma   90.00
#
_symmetry.space_group_name_H-M   'P 1'
#
loop_
_entity.id
_entity.type
_entity.pdbx_description
1 polymer ?
#
loop_
_entity_poly.entity_id
_entity_poly.type
_entity_poly.pdbx_seq_one_letter_code
_entity_poly.pdbx_strand_id
1 'polypeptide(L)'
;LLVLRAFGAIAKENGYSNVFNPSIASLDGTWHLAFRAQARPGEKPFRSYYTSGSAGKLSRPIDLTQMLQDLGMPQVADPKLVPLAGRIYITFNTGHSAHSPNGLYLMQVWPEIGVPQKCELDGRQTVEKNWAFYMPAHGTLSAIYSLEPLTQLRLVQGQLDDGKPLHFERIMSAASNTISQSLSIGTQMAFVDSGTAYMVAHEKPRLRSKRGYLG
;
A
#
# COMPACT_ATOMS: atom_id res chain seq x y z
N LEU A 1 5.07 20.52 4.27
CA LEU A 1 4.33 21.31 5.29
C LEU A 1 2.83 21.31 5.05
N LEU A 2 2.36 21.52 3.79
CA LEU A 2 0.93 21.52 3.43
C LEU A 2 0.25 20.18 3.74
N VAL A 3 0.89 19.06 3.42
CA VAL A 3 0.35 17.70 3.67
C VAL A 3 0.16 17.43 5.15
N LEU A 4 1.13 17.80 6.00
CA LEU A 4 1.02 17.62 7.46
C LEU A 4 -0.13 18.46 8.05
N ARG A 5 -0.35 19.66 7.52
CA ARG A 5 -1.51 20.49 7.91
C ARG A 5 -2.83 19.85 7.47
N ALA A 6 -2.89 19.30 6.25
CA ALA A 6 -4.07 18.59 5.76
C ALA A 6 -4.41 17.36 6.64
N PHE A 7 -3.41 16.57 7.03
CA PHE A 7 -3.61 15.46 7.97
C PHE A 7 -4.15 15.92 9.32
N GLY A 8 -3.59 16.99 9.87
CA GLY A 8 -4.04 17.56 11.13
C GLY A 8 -5.50 18.05 11.06
N ALA A 9 -5.89 18.68 9.96
CA ALA A 9 -7.25 19.11 9.70
C ALA A 9 -8.21 17.91 9.60
N ILE A 10 -7.87 16.91 8.78
CA ILE A 10 -8.67 15.70 8.61
C ILE A 10 -8.87 14.99 9.96
N ALA A 11 -7.81 14.83 10.76
CA ALA A 11 -7.90 14.21 12.07
C ALA A 11 -8.86 14.95 12.97
N LYS A 12 -8.72 16.27 13.05
CA LYS A 12 -9.57 17.13 13.88
C LYS A 12 -11.04 17.11 13.44
N GLU A 13 -11.30 17.29 12.15
CA GLU A 13 -12.65 17.35 11.59
C GLU A 13 -13.41 16.02 11.72
N ASN A 14 -12.71 14.89 11.68
CA ASN A 14 -13.31 13.57 11.76
C ASN A 14 -13.17 12.90 13.14
N GLY A 15 -12.67 13.60 14.13
CA GLY A 15 -12.54 13.10 15.50
C GLY A 15 -11.54 11.94 15.64
N TYR A 16 -10.56 11.83 14.77
CA TYR A 16 -9.52 10.82 14.88
C TYR A 16 -8.50 11.21 15.93
N SER A 17 -8.21 10.31 16.84
CA SER A 17 -7.22 10.53 17.88
C SER A 17 -5.78 10.23 17.45
N ASN A 18 -5.61 9.40 16.44
CA ASN A 18 -4.31 8.98 15.94
C ASN A 18 -4.40 8.69 14.44
N VAL A 19 -3.56 9.35 13.66
CA VAL A 19 -3.45 9.14 12.20
C VAL A 19 -2.03 8.69 11.90
N PHE A 20 -1.88 7.56 11.20
CA PHE A 20 -0.58 6.94 10.93
C PHE A 20 -0.56 6.18 9.61
N ASN A 21 0.61 5.69 9.20
CA ASN A 21 0.87 5.03 7.92
C ASN A 21 0.35 5.82 6.72
N PRO A 22 0.74 7.11 6.57
CA PRO A 22 0.31 7.90 5.44
C PRO A 22 0.93 7.40 4.14
N SER A 23 0.14 7.43 3.08
CA SER A 23 0.59 7.27 1.70
C SER A 23 0.05 8.40 0.85
N ILE A 24 0.87 8.95 0.00
CA ILE A 24 0.57 10.14 -0.79
C ILE A 24 0.93 9.87 -2.24
N ALA A 25 0.05 10.27 -3.14
CA ALA A 25 0.30 10.31 -4.57
C ALA A 25 -0.25 11.62 -5.15
N SER A 26 0.28 12.03 -6.29
CA SER A 26 -0.25 13.16 -7.06
C SER A 26 -0.40 12.73 -8.51
N LEU A 27 -1.53 13.09 -9.11
CA LEU A 27 -1.83 12.86 -10.51
C LEU A 27 -2.62 14.06 -11.04
N ASP A 28 -2.16 14.66 -12.13
CA ASP A 28 -2.82 15.78 -12.82
C ASP A 28 -3.23 16.93 -11.89
N GLY A 29 -2.33 17.30 -10.97
CA GLY A 29 -2.57 18.36 -9.98
C GLY A 29 -3.50 17.99 -8.83
N THR A 30 -4.08 16.78 -8.83
CA THR A 30 -4.87 16.25 -7.74
C THR A 30 -4.00 15.51 -6.75
N TRP A 31 -4.15 15.79 -5.47
CA TRP A 31 -3.51 15.07 -4.38
C TRP A 31 -4.41 13.94 -3.89
N HIS A 32 -3.79 12.81 -3.63
CA HIS A 32 -4.43 11.60 -3.12
C HIS A 32 -3.72 11.17 -1.85
N LEU A 33 -4.48 10.90 -0.80
CA LEU A 33 -3.97 10.48 0.50
C LEU A 33 -4.69 9.21 0.94
N ALA A 34 -3.91 8.24 1.41
CA ALA A 34 -4.43 7.09 2.14
C ALA A 34 -3.73 7.04 3.50
N PHE A 35 -4.44 6.63 4.53
CA PHE A 35 -3.93 6.58 5.88
C PHE A 35 -4.73 5.62 6.75
N ARG A 36 -4.18 5.29 7.91
CA ARG A 36 -4.89 4.58 8.97
C ARG A 36 -5.21 5.53 10.11
N ALA A 37 -6.33 5.30 10.77
CA ALA A 37 -6.69 6.09 11.94
C ALA A 37 -7.39 5.25 13.01
N GLN A 38 -7.37 5.78 14.22
CA GLN A 38 -8.14 5.31 15.37
C GLN A 38 -9.11 6.40 15.78
N ALA A 39 -10.37 6.07 16.07
CA ALA A 39 -11.31 7.02 16.63
C ALA A 39 -10.92 7.39 18.07
N ARG A 40 -10.35 6.44 18.84
CA ARG A 40 -9.85 6.65 20.20
C ARG A 40 -8.47 6.02 20.38
N PRO A 41 -7.60 6.57 21.26
CA PRO A 41 -6.32 5.95 21.58
C PRO A 41 -6.49 4.51 22.05
N GLY A 42 -5.73 3.59 21.43
CA GLY A 42 -5.78 2.17 21.79
C GLY A 42 -6.98 1.40 21.23
N GLU A 43 -7.94 2.05 20.57
CA GLU A 43 -9.09 1.38 19.96
C GLU A 43 -8.63 0.48 18.80
N LYS A 44 -9.13 -0.74 18.80
CA LYS A 44 -8.99 -1.68 17.69
C LYS A 44 -10.37 -2.10 17.20
N PRO A 45 -10.53 -2.36 15.91
CA PRO A 45 -9.55 -2.33 14.83
C PRO A 45 -9.22 -0.90 14.37
N PHE A 46 -8.04 -0.73 13.78
CA PHE A 46 -7.70 0.46 13.01
C PHE A 46 -8.55 0.49 11.74
N ARG A 47 -8.92 1.69 11.32
CA ARG A 47 -9.61 1.91 10.05
C ARG A 47 -8.67 2.52 9.02
N SER A 48 -8.85 2.20 7.76
CA SER A 48 -8.12 2.76 6.63
C SER A 48 -9.03 3.69 5.85
N TYR A 49 -8.46 4.81 5.43
CA TYR A 49 -9.19 5.89 4.78
C TYR A 49 -8.47 6.32 3.50
N TYR A 50 -9.24 6.86 2.57
CA TYR A 50 -8.76 7.49 1.35
C TYR A 50 -9.45 8.85 1.17
N THR A 51 -8.71 9.83 0.68
CA THR A 51 -9.26 11.14 0.27
C THR A 51 -8.45 11.69 -0.90
N SER A 52 -9.07 12.57 -1.67
CA SER A 52 -8.43 13.28 -2.76
C SER A 52 -8.90 14.73 -2.82
N GLY A 53 -8.14 15.57 -3.52
CA GLY A 53 -8.49 16.97 -3.72
C GLY A 53 -7.31 17.82 -4.17
N SER A 54 -7.51 19.12 -4.26
CA SER A 54 -6.45 20.09 -4.56
C SER A 54 -5.58 20.37 -3.32
N ALA A 55 -4.40 20.96 -3.54
CA ALA A 55 -3.53 21.41 -2.47
C ALA A 55 -4.27 22.37 -1.51
N GLY A 56 -4.47 21.95 -0.28
CA GLY A 56 -5.17 22.73 0.76
C GLY A 56 -6.67 22.48 0.88
N LYS A 57 -7.31 21.73 -0.03
CA LYS A 57 -8.74 21.38 0.07
C LYS A 57 -8.94 19.91 -0.33
N LEU A 58 -8.91 19.03 0.65
CA LEU A 58 -9.20 17.60 0.47
C LEU A 58 -10.69 17.34 0.71
N SER A 59 -11.24 16.37 0.00
CA SER A 59 -12.60 15.87 0.19
C SER A 59 -12.74 15.17 1.55
N ARG A 60 -13.97 14.93 1.97
CA ARG A 60 -14.24 14.09 3.14
C ARG A 60 -13.63 12.70 2.91
N PRO A 61 -12.89 12.14 3.88
CA PRO A 61 -12.31 10.82 3.74
C PRO A 61 -13.36 9.72 3.56
N ILE A 62 -13.08 8.80 2.66
CA ILE A 62 -13.85 7.57 2.45
C ILE A 62 -13.30 6.53 3.42
N ASP A 63 -14.16 5.89 4.20
CA ASP A 63 -13.81 4.77 5.07
C ASP A 63 -13.70 3.48 4.23
N LEU A 64 -12.48 3.18 3.81
CA LEU A 64 -12.19 1.97 3.02
C LEU A 64 -12.47 0.69 3.82
N THR A 65 -12.24 0.72 5.13
CA THR A 65 -12.49 -0.45 5.98
C THR A 65 -13.97 -0.81 5.99
N GLN A 66 -14.84 0.17 6.19
CA GLN A 66 -16.29 -0.06 6.17
C GLN A 66 -16.75 -0.53 4.79
N MET A 67 -16.35 0.17 3.74
CA MET A 67 -16.73 -0.14 2.37
C MET A 67 -16.33 -1.58 1.97
N LEU A 68 -15.13 -2.03 2.34
CA LEU A 68 -14.63 -3.34 1.97
C LEU A 68 -15.14 -4.46 2.91
N GLN A 69 -15.54 -4.14 4.13
CA GLN A 69 -16.27 -5.07 5.00
C GLN A 69 -17.62 -5.48 4.40
N ASP A 70 -18.30 -4.55 3.76
CA ASP A 70 -19.56 -4.82 3.05
C ASP A 70 -19.36 -5.78 1.86
N LEU A 71 -18.13 -5.89 1.35
CA LEU A 71 -17.70 -6.88 0.34
C LEU A 71 -17.08 -8.16 0.93
N GLY A 72 -17.22 -8.37 2.24
CA GLY A 72 -16.72 -9.57 2.93
C GLY A 72 -15.24 -9.54 3.29
N MET A 73 -14.56 -8.39 3.19
CA MET A 73 -13.16 -8.26 3.59
C MET A 73 -13.04 -7.83 5.05
N PRO A 74 -12.42 -8.65 5.91
CA PRO A 74 -12.46 -8.41 7.36
C PRO A 74 -11.64 -7.21 7.80
N GLN A 75 -10.62 -6.84 7.05
CA GLN A 75 -9.69 -5.78 7.42
C GLN A 75 -8.99 -5.17 6.19
N VAL A 76 -8.71 -3.87 6.27
CA VAL A 76 -7.87 -3.13 5.32
C VAL A 76 -6.65 -2.61 6.08
N ALA A 77 -5.50 -3.21 5.83
CA ALA A 77 -4.25 -2.87 6.53
C ALA A 77 -3.20 -2.33 5.56
N ASP A 78 -2.39 -1.40 6.07
CA ASP A 78 -1.23 -0.80 5.40
C ASP A 78 -1.53 -0.27 3.97
N PRO A 79 -2.55 0.60 3.80
CA PRO A 79 -2.93 1.12 2.50
C PRO A 79 -1.78 1.94 1.90
N LYS A 80 -1.44 1.70 0.62
CA LYS A 80 -0.42 2.47 -0.10
C LYS A 80 -0.92 2.83 -1.49
N LEU A 81 -0.82 4.09 -1.84
CA LEU A 81 -1.21 4.60 -3.15
C LEU A 81 -0.11 4.39 -4.18
N VAL A 82 -0.49 4.03 -5.38
CA VAL A 82 0.41 3.88 -6.53
C VAL A 82 -0.24 4.44 -7.79
N PRO A 83 0.41 5.41 -8.47
CA PRO A 83 -0.01 5.85 -9.80
C PRO A 83 0.36 4.77 -10.84
N LEU A 84 -0.63 4.29 -11.60
CA LEU A 84 -0.46 3.32 -12.68
C LEU A 84 -1.35 3.71 -13.86
N ALA A 85 -0.78 3.77 -15.05
CA ALA A 85 -1.52 3.99 -16.31
C ALA A 85 -2.50 5.19 -16.27
N GLY A 86 -2.08 6.33 -15.68
CA GLY A 86 -2.93 7.53 -15.59
C GLY A 86 -4.08 7.44 -14.59
N ARG A 87 -4.01 6.49 -13.64
CA ARG A 87 -4.98 6.28 -12.57
C ARG A 87 -4.28 6.14 -11.24
N ILE A 88 -5.03 6.27 -10.14
CA ILE A 88 -4.50 5.96 -8.80
C ILE A 88 -5.11 4.66 -8.31
N TYR A 89 -4.23 3.77 -7.94
CA TYR A 89 -4.58 2.52 -7.26
C TYR A 89 -4.16 2.59 -5.80
N ILE A 90 -4.79 1.76 -4.99
CA ILE A 90 -4.39 1.50 -3.63
C ILE A 90 -4.07 0.02 -3.48
N THR A 91 -2.93 -0.30 -2.89
CA THR A 91 -2.64 -1.65 -2.43
C THR A 91 -2.86 -1.73 -0.92
N PHE A 92 -3.41 -2.85 -0.47
CA PHE A 92 -3.64 -3.11 0.94
C PHE A 92 -3.64 -4.62 1.21
N ASN A 93 -3.53 -4.98 2.46
CA ASN A 93 -3.65 -6.38 2.88
C ASN A 93 -4.79 -6.56 3.89
N THR A 94 -5.26 -7.80 4.05
CA THR A 94 -6.38 -8.13 4.94
C THR A 94 -5.96 -8.33 6.40
N GLY A 95 -4.83 -7.76 6.80
CA GLY A 95 -4.24 -8.04 8.10
C GLY A 95 -3.65 -9.45 8.18
N HIS A 96 -3.04 -9.79 9.28
CA HIS A 96 -2.49 -11.12 9.46
C HIS A 96 -2.63 -11.59 10.91
N SER A 97 -2.72 -12.88 11.08
CA SER A 97 -2.49 -13.57 12.34
C SER A 97 -1.39 -14.61 12.16
N ALA A 98 -0.86 -15.13 13.27
CA ALA A 98 0.15 -16.20 13.23
C ALA A 98 -0.36 -17.48 12.53
N HIS A 99 -1.68 -17.62 12.42
CA HIS A 99 -2.32 -18.86 11.97
C HIS A 99 -3.14 -18.73 10.67
N SER A 100 -3.23 -17.51 10.10
CA SER A 100 -4.02 -17.29 8.88
C SER A 100 -3.24 -16.49 7.87
N PRO A 101 -3.11 -17.00 6.62
CA PRO A 101 -2.58 -16.22 5.51
C PRO A 101 -3.45 -14.99 5.28
N ASN A 102 -2.81 -13.87 4.96
CA ASN A 102 -3.54 -12.69 4.52
C ASN A 102 -3.68 -12.65 3.00
N GLY A 103 -4.60 -11.84 2.49
CA GLY A 103 -4.66 -11.47 1.08
C GLY A 103 -3.96 -10.13 0.85
N LEU A 104 -3.28 -9.98 -0.27
CA LEU A 104 -2.83 -8.71 -0.81
C LEU A 104 -3.73 -8.34 -1.98
N TYR A 105 -4.16 -7.07 -2.02
CA TYR A 105 -5.09 -6.58 -3.02
C TYR A 105 -4.59 -5.30 -3.66
N LEU A 106 -5.02 -5.08 -4.89
CA LEU A 106 -4.87 -3.86 -5.65
C LEU A 106 -6.27 -3.39 -6.09
N MET A 107 -6.58 -2.12 -5.92
CA MET A 107 -7.90 -1.56 -6.23
C MET A 107 -7.73 -0.16 -6.79
N GLN A 108 -8.42 0.19 -7.87
CA GLN A 108 -8.50 1.57 -8.35
C GLN A 108 -9.25 2.42 -7.32
N VAL A 109 -8.76 3.64 -7.06
CA VAL A 109 -9.44 4.62 -6.20
C VAL A 109 -9.66 5.97 -6.90
N TRP A 110 -9.08 6.15 -8.09
CA TRP A 110 -9.29 7.33 -8.93
C TRP A 110 -9.14 6.99 -10.43
N PRO A 111 -10.00 7.53 -11.34
CA PRO A 111 -11.07 8.53 -11.07
C PRO A 111 -12.29 7.95 -10.35
N GLU A 112 -12.48 6.64 -10.37
CA GLU A 112 -13.60 5.93 -9.74
C GLU A 112 -13.06 4.83 -8.83
N ILE A 113 -13.82 4.47 -7.80
CA ILE A 113 -13.48 3.34 -6.93
C ILE A 113 -13.89 2.05 -7.64
N GLY A 114 -12.92 1.23 -7.95
CA GLY A 114 -13.09 -0.07 -8.59
C GLY A 114 -13.30 -1.22 -7.60
N VAL A 115 -13.35 -2.42 -8.16
CA VAL A 115 -13.41 -3.67 -7.38
C VAL A 115 -12.00 -4.09 -6.95
N PRO A 116 -11.79 -4.49 -5.69
CA PRO A 116 -10.48 -4.98 -5.26
C PRO A 116 -10.12 -6.30 -5.96
N GLN A 117 -8.93 -6.35 -6.54
CA GLN A 117 -8.38 -7.53 -7.21
C GLN A 117 -7.30 -8.15 -6.33
N LYS A 118 -7.45 -9.43 -6.06
CA LYS A 118 -6.47 -10.18 -5.27
C LYS A 118 -5.19 -10.38 -6.06
N CYS A 119 -4.04 -10.08 -5.46
CA CYS A 119 -2.74 -10.39 -6.03
C CYS A 119 -2.30 -11.78 -5.59
N GLU A 120 -2.08 -12.68 -6.55
CA GLU A 120 -1.70 -14.06 -6.31
C GLU A 120 -0.29 -14.35 -6.82
N LEU A 121 0.43 -15.18 -6.07
CA LEU A 121 1.82 -15.57 -6.37
C LEU A 121 2.03 -16.99 -5.86
N ASP A 122 2.52 -17.88 -6.71
CA ASP A 122 2.89 -19.23 -6.31
C ASP A 122 4.08 -19.23 -5.35
N GLY A 123 4.00 -20.05 -4.31
CA GLY A 123 5.01 -20.10 -3.26
C GLY A 123 5.12 -18.80 -2.46
N ARG A 124 4.00 -18.09 -2.32
CA ARG A 124 3.90 -16.88 -1.48
C ARG A 124 4.17 -17.17 -0.01
N GLN A 125 4.53 -16.14 0.74
CA GLN A 125 4.63 -16.22 2.19
C GLN A 125 3.23 -16.27 2.84
N THR A 126 3.15 -16.77 4.08
CA THR A 126 1.91 -16.72 4.86
C THR A 126 1.41 -15.29 5.05
N VAL A 127 2.34 -14.35 5.23
CA VAL A 127 2.03 -12.93 5.39
C VAL A 127 2.63 -12.17 4.22
N GLU A 128 1.76 -11.70 3.34
CA GLU A 128 2.12 -10.86 2.20
C GLU A 128 1.82 -9.39 2.50
N LYS A 129 2.80 -8.54 2.27
CA LYS A 129 2.65 -7.09 2.42
C LYS A 129 3.79 -6.36 1.73
N ASN A 130 3.55 -5.06 1.49
CA ASN A 130 4.59 -4.15 1.03
C ASN A 130 5.16 -4.48 -0.36
N TRP A 131 4.39 -5.08 -1.27
CA TRP A 131 4.80 -5.13 -2.67
C TRP A 131 4.82 -3.70 -3.22
N ALA A 132 5.93 -3.29 -3.83
CA ALA A 132 6.02 -1.99 -4.49
C ALA A 132 5.69 -2.14 -5.97
N PHE A 133 4.45 -1.83 -6.32
CA PHE A 133 3.94 -1.93 -7.69
C PHE A 133 4.47 -0.80 -8.57
N TYR A 134 4.64 -1.11 -9.84
CA TYR A 134 4.97 -0.16 -10.89
C TYR A 134 4.59 -0.72 -12.26
N MET A 135 4.48 0.19 -13.22
CA MET A 135 4.27 -0.16 -14.62
C MET A 135 5.29 0.61 -15.46
N PRO A 136 6.18 -0.09 -16.17
CA PRO A 136 7.04 0.55 -17.17
C PRO A 136 6.20 1.20 -18.26
N ALA A 137 6.72 2.24 -18.92
CA ALA A 137 5.98 3.05 -19.90
C ALA A 137 5.30 2.24 -21.03
N HIS A 138 5.88 1.08 -21.39
CA HIS A 138 5.34 0.15 -22.40
C HIS A 138 5.34 -1.29 -21.89
N GLY A 139 5.15 -1.47 -20.58
CA GLY A 139 5.34 -2.75 -19.95
C GLY A 139 4.12 -3.27 -19.21
N THR A 140 4.29 -4.48 -18.73
CA THR A 140 3.31 -5.18 -17.90
C THR A 140 3.43 -4.72 -16.45
N LEU A 141 2.32 -4.73 -15.72
CA LEU A 141 2.29 -4.47 -14.28
C LEU A 141 3.32 -5.37 -13.57
N SER A 142 4.16 -4.75 -12.79
CA SER A 142 5.26 -5.40 -12.08
C SER A 142 5.29 -4.95 -10.62
N ALA A 143 6.03 -5.66 -9.79
CA ALA A 143 6.26 -5.25 -8.40
C ALA A 143 7.64 -5.67 -7.90
N ILE A 144 8.23 -4.89 -7.01
CA ILE A 144 9.31 -5.36 -6.15
C ILE A 144 8.67 -6.09 -4.98
N TYR A 145 9.02 -7.35 -4.84
CA TYR A 145 8.50 -8.26 -3.82
C TYR A 145 9.33 -8.23 -2.53
N SER A 146 10.64 -8.28 -2.69
CA SER A 146 11.60 -8.21 -1.58
C SER A 146 12.86 -7.49 -2.02
N LEU A 147 13.61 -6.99 -1.05
CA LEU A 147 14.88 -6.28 -1.27
C LEU A 147 16.10 -7.18 -1.03
N GLU A 148 15.93 -8.23 -0.23
CA GLU A 148 17.00 -9.18 0.07
C GLU A 148 16.42 -10.61 0.18
N PRO A 149 16.69 -11.46 -0.81
CA PRO A 149 17.26 -11.12 -2.11
C PRO A 149 16.33 -10.17 -2.88
N LEU A 150 16.89 -9.31 -3.73
CA LEU A 150 16.05 -8.46 -4.60
C LEU A 150 15.23 -9.38 -5.51
N THR A 151 13.92 -9.34 -5.32
CA THR A 151 12.98 -10.17 -6.08
C THR A 151 11.96 -9.29 -6.77
N GLN A 152 11.86 -9.45 -8.08
CA GLN A 152 10.90 -8.75 -8.93
C GLN A 152 9.80 -9.70 -9.40
N LEU A 153 8.59 -9.19 -9.45
CA LEU A 153 7.41 -9.88 -9.95
C LEU A 153 6.92 -9.22 -11.23
N ARG A 154 6.28 -10.01 -12.09
CA ARG A 154 5.57 -9.57 -13.28
C ARG A 154 4.18 -10.20 -13.31
N LEU A 155 3.18 -9.42 -13.71
CA LEU A 155 1.83 -9.93 -13.98
C LEU A 155 1.88 -10.85 -15.21
N VAL A 156 1.34 -12.06 -15.09
CA VAL A 156 1.28 -13.06 -16.16
C VAL A 156 -0.13 -13.43 -16.56
N GLN A 157 -1.11 -13.23 -15.66
CA GLN A 157 -2.51 -13.48 -15.94
C GLN A 157 -3.41 -12.50 -15.19
N GLY A 158 -4.49 -12.09 -15.79
CA GLY A 158 -5.42 -11.06 -15.31
C GLY A 158 -5.14 -9.70 -15.93
N GLN A 159 -6.05 -8.79 -15.73
CA GLN A 159 -5.98 -7.41 -16.22
C GLN A 159 -6.46 -6.48 -15.11
N LEU A 160 -5.88 -5.30 -15.03
CA LEU A 160 -6.36 -4.27 -14.10
C LEU A 160 -7.83 -3.94 -14.38
N ASP A 161 -8.61 -3.77 -13.32
CA ASP A 161 -10.00 -3.33 -13.32
C ASP A 161 -11.02 -4.33 -13.93
N ASP A 162 -10.64 -5.58 -14.19
CA ASP A 162 -11.56 -6.64 -14.65
C ASP A 162 -12.24 -7.41 -13.50
N GLY A 163 -11.91 -7.07 -12.24
CA GLY A 163 -12.45 -7.69 -11.03
C GLY A 163 -11.92 -9.09 -10.74
N LYS A 164 -11.07 -9.65 -11.59
CA LYS A 164 -10.49 -11.00 -11.41
C LYS A 164 -9.15 -10.93 -10.67
N PRO A 165 -8.67 -12.04 -10.12
CA PRO A 165 -7.35 -12.09 -9.52
C PRO A 165 -6.23 -11.74 -10.51
N LEU A 166 -5.18 -11.10 -10.00
CA LEU A 166 -3.96 -10.75 -10.72
C LEU A 166 -2.88 -11.76 -10.33
N HIS A 167 -2.47 -12.61 -11.28
CA HIS A 167 -1.46 -13.64 -11.03
C HIS A 167 -0.08 -13.15 -11.44
N PHE A 168 0.86 -13.24 -10.52
CA PHE A 168 2.25 -12.81 -10.69
C PHE A 168 3.20 -13.99 -10.71
N GLU A 169 4.31 -13.84 -11.40
CA GLU A 169 5.46 -14.74 -11.34
C GLU A 169 6.72 -14.00 -10.91
N ARG A 170 7.69 -14.72 -10.36
CA ARG A 170 9.04 -14.19 -10.09
C ARG A 170 9.84 -14.20 -11.38
N ILE A 171 10.32 -13.04 -11.79
CA ILE A 171 11.13 -12.90 -13.02
C ILE A 171 12.62 -12.68 -12.75
N MET A 172 12.96 -12.20 -11.57
CA MET A 172 14.32 -11.94 -11.16
C MET A 172 14.46 -12.16 -9.65
N SER A 173 15.57 -12.78 -9.28
CA SER A 173 16.02 -12.81 -7.89
C SER A 173 17.53 -12.66 -7.89
N ALA A 174 18.03 -11.59 -7.30
CA ALA A 174 19.44 -11.29 -7.21
C ALA A 174 19.81 -11.03 -5.74
N ALA A 175 20.82 -11.77 -5.25
CA ALA A 175 21.39 -11.46 -3.95
C ALA A 175 22.15 -10.14 -4.01
N SER A 176 21.95 -9.28 -3.03
CA SER A 176 22.73 -8.06 -2.86
C SER A 176 23.71 -8.24 -1.72
N ASN A 177 24.99 -8.07 -2.00
CA ASN A 177 26.03 -8.14 -0.99
C ASN A 177 26.10 -6.89 -0.10
N THR A 178 25.30 -5.89 -0.38
CA THR A 178 25.37 -4.56 0.25
C THR A 178 24.13 -4.19 1.06
N ILE A 179 23.05 -4.96 0.95
CA ILE A 179 21.78 -4.65 1.64
C ILE A 179 21.61 -5.54 2.87
N SER A 180 21.24 -4.94 3.99
CA SER A 180 20.93 -5.67 5.21
C SER A 180 19.68 -6.55 5.03
N GLN A 181 19.73 -7.80 5.50
CA GLN A 181 18.58 -8.74 5.49
C GLN A 181 17.36 -8.27 6.28
N SER A 182 17.49 -7.17 7.03
CA SER A 182 16.38 -6.57 7.79
C SER A 182 15.59 -5.53 7.02
N LEU A 183 15.95 -5.19 5.77
CA LEU A 183 15.25 -4.18 4.98
C LEU A 183 13.86 -4.63 4.56
N SER A 184 12.93 -3.70 4.69
CA SER A 184 11.54 -3.85 4.27
C SER A 184 11.14 -2.69 3.37
N ILE A 185 10.31 -2.96 2.38
CA ILE A 185 9.76 -1.94 1.49
C ILE A 185 8.83 -1.01 2.30
N GLY A 186 9.16 0.28 2.31
CA GLY A 186 8.39 1.31 3.03
C GLY A 186 7.33 1.99 2.17
N THR A 187 7.68 2.35 0.92
CA THR A 187 6.78 3.08 0.00
C THR A 187 6.58 2.32 -1.31
N GLN A 188 5.65 2.78 -2.13
CA GLN A 188 5.58 2.42 -3.54
C GLN A 188 6.72 3.10 -4.32
N MET A 189 6.95 2.68 -5.57
CA MET A 189 7.96 3.29 -6.42
C MET A 189 7.46 4.63 -6.97
N ALA A 190 8.35 5.63 -6.96
CA ALA A 190 8.13 6.93 -7.60
C ALA A 190 9.13 7.10 -8.74
N PHE A 191 8.64 7.21 -9.97
CA PHE A 191 9.45 7.43 -11.15
C PHE A 191 9.76 8.93 -11.30
N VAL A 192 11.01 9.28 -11.52
CA VAL A 192 11.43 10.64 -11.87
C VAL A 192 11.65 10.79 -13.37
N ASP A 193 11.96 9.69 -14.05
CA ASP A 193 12.08 9.58 -15.50
C ASP A 193 11.85 8.13 -15.95
N SER A 194 12.02 7.83 -17.24
CA SER A 194 11.77 6.51 -17.82
C SER A 194 12.71 5.41 -17.33
N GLY A 195 13.84 5.74 -16.72
CA GLY A 195 14.86 4.79 -16.28
C GLY A 195 15.14 4.80 -14.78
N THR A 196 14.66 5.83 -14.07
CA THR A 196 15.01 6.04 -12.66
C THR A 196 13.77 6.08 -11.79
N ALA A 197 13.76 5.23 -10.78
CA ALA A 197 12.71 5.22 -9.77
C ALA A 197 13.32 5.19 -8.36
N TYR A 198 12.61 5.79 -7.42
CA TYR A 198 12.97 5.78 -6.01
C TYR A 198 11.89 5.11 -5.18
N MET A 199 12.30 4.43 -4.14
CA MET A 199 11.42 4.01 -3.06
C MET A 199 12.14 4.16 -1.73
N VAL A 200 11.40 4.30 -0.66
CA VAL A 200 11.95 4.29 0.70
C VAL A 200 11.85 2.88 1.26
N ALA A 201 12.96 2.38 1.75
CA ALA A 201 13.02 1.16 2.54
C ALA A 201 13.31 1.52 4.00
N HIS A 202 12.92 0.66 4.92
CA HIS A 202 13.23 0.83 6.33
C HIS A 202 13.85 -0.45 6.88
N GLU A 203 14.78 -0.29 7.79
CA GLU A 203 15.37 -1.38 8.54
C GLU A 203 14.50 -1.70 9.75
N LYS A 204 14.22 -2.98 9.96
CA LYS A 204 13.61 -3.45 11.20
C LYS A 204 14.73 -3.83 12.15
N PRO A 205 14.94 -3.09 13.25
CA PRO A 205 15.96 -3.46 14.21
C PRO A 205 15.69 -4.88 14.74
N ARG A 206 16.70 -5.73 14.73
CA ARG A 206 16.61 -7.04 15.38
C ARG A 206 16.59 -6.82 16.88
N LEU A 207 15.41 -6.65 17.46
CA LEU A 207 15.27 -6.64 18.91
C LEU A 207 15.65 -8.03 19.44
N ARG A 208 16.80 -8.11 20.10
CA ARG A 208 17.24 -9.33 20.80
C ARG A 208 16.42 -9.64 22.05
N SER A 209 15.40 -8.88 22.39
CA SER A 209 14.58 -9.11 23.58
C SER A 209 13.20 -9.63 23.21
N LYS A 210 12.73 -10.62 23.94
CA LYS A 210 11.39 -11.21 23.87
C LYS A 210 10.24 -10.25 24.26
N ARG A 211 10.52 -8.96 24.44
CA ARG A 211 9.54 -7.93 24.81
C ARG A 211 9.24 -7.09 23.56
N GLY A 212 8.01 -7.19 23.17
CA GLY A 212 7.34 -6.63 22.01
C GLY A 212 7.89 -5.35 21.39
N TYR A 213 7.54 -5.17 20.15
CA TYR A 213 7.72 -3.94 19.39
C TYR A 213 7.22 -2.74 20.20
N LEU A 214 8.16 -1.91 20.65
CA LEU A 214 7.91 -0.52 20.94
C LEU A 214 8.12 0.22 19.62
N GLY A 215 7.08 0.60 18.96
CA GLY A 215 7.06 1.45 17.78
C GLY A 215 6.02 2.51 17.98
#